data_a2762eca040eeaa87969acce965ac5a9
#
_entry.id   a2762eca040eeaa87969acce965ac5a9
#
_cell.length_a   1.000
_cell.length_b   1.000
_cell.length_c   1.000
_cell.angle_alpha   90.00
_cell.angle_beta   90.00
_cell.angle_gamma   90.00
#
_symmetry.space_group_name_H-M   'P 1'
#
loop_
_entity.id
_entity.type
_entity.pdbx_description
1 polymer ?
#
loop_
_entity_poly.entity_id
_entity_poly.type
_entity_poly.pdbx_seq_one_letter_code
_entity_poly.pdbx_strand_id
1 'polypeptide(L)'
;MSVNQYLKEKVKRGTVHITMIDPMKQSPEAAVRLALTAQELGSDLILIAGLSGLSQRNLLKTSRSIKEKISIPLVYSPSGAEALCFSFDALFFGSLLNSKNPNYLCGGQAQASIILKRMEMETIPVGYVAVEPGMKVGNAANLELVSRDNYWLAASYAVTAEL
;
A
#
# COMPACT_ATOMS: atom_id res chain seq x y z
N MET A 1 -11.36 -12.94 10.63
CA MET A 1 -10.39 -13.33 9.56
C MET A 1 -9.52 -12.11 9.30
N SER A 2 -8.20 -12.26 9.30
CA SER A 2 -7.30 -11.15 8.97
C SER A 2 -7.36 -10.80 7.48
N VAL A 3 -6.93 -9.57 7.12
CA VAL A 3 -6.88 -9.13 5.71
C VAL A 3 -5.92 -9.99 4.90
N ASN A 4 -4.78 -10.38 5.49
CA ASN A 4 -3.82 -11.26 4.84
C ASN A 4 -4.43 -12.65 4.53
N GLN A 5 -5.17 -13.22 5.46
CA GLN A 5 -5.90 -14.48 5.22
C GLN A 5 -6.96 -14.31 4.13
N TYR A 6 -7.73 -13.23 4.19
CA TYR A 6 -8.72 -12.89 3.17
C TYR A 6 -8.09 -12.83 1.77
N LEU A 7 -6.98 -12.12 1.60
CA LEU A 7 -6.27 -12.02 0.32
C LEU A 7 -5.75 -13.38 -0.15
N LYS A 8 -5.17 -14.19 0.74
CA LYS A 8 -4.72 -15.56 0.41
C LYS A 8 -5.86 -16.46 -0.08
N GLU A 9 -7.04 -16.36 0.52
CA GLU A 9 -8.20 -17.14 0.07
C GLU A 9 -8.74 -16.64 -1.28
N LYS A 10 -8.69 -15.33 -1.52
CA LYS A 10 -9.08 -14.76 -2.82
C LYS A 10 -8.15 -15.21 -3.94
N VAL A 11 -6.85 -15.15 -3.74
CA VAL A 11 -5.83 -15.59 -4.72
C VAL A 11 -6.02 -17.05 -5.13
N LYS A 12 -6.43 -17.93 -4.22
CA LYS A 12 -6.72 -19.34 -4.55
C LYS A 12 -7.89 -19.50 -5.53
N ARG A 13 -8.79 -18.51 -5.58
CA ARG A 13 -10.00 -18.54 -6.43
C ARG A 13 -9.82 -17.81 -7.75
N GLY A 14 -8.80 -16.98 -7.87
CA GLY A 14 -8.52 -16.21 -9.08
C GLY A 14 -7.69 -14.97 -8.83
N THR A 15 -7.79 -14.02 -9.75
CA THR A 15 -7.10 -12.72 -9.66
C THR A 15 -7.75 -11.87 -8.59
N VAL A 16 -6.92 -11.24 -7.76
CA VAL A 16 -7.36 -10.22 -6.80
C VAL A 16 -7.27 -8.84 -7.44
N HIS A 17 -8.34 -8.08 -7.39
CA HIS A 17 -8.39 -6.70 -7.87
C HIS A 17 -8.36 -5.71 -6.69
N ILE A 18 -7.37 -4.81 -6.72
CA ILE A 18 -7.19 -3.77 -5.71
C ILE A 18 -7.40 -2.39 -6.35
N THR A 19 -8.37 -1.63 -5.85
CA THR A 19 -8.56 -0.24 -6.28
C THR A 19 -7.79 0.70 -5.36
N MET A 20 -6.84 1.44 -5.95
CA MET A 20 -6.07 2.45 -5.22
C MET A 20 -6.74 3.82 -5.29
N ILE A 21 -6.89 4.46 -4.13
CA ILE A 21 -7.41 5.81 -3.99
C ILE A 21 -6.33 6.70 -3.34
N ASP A 22 -5.99 7.80 -4.02
CA ASP A 22 -5.08 8.81 -3.51
C ASP A 22 -5.90 9.96 -2.90
N PRO A 23 -5.94 10.10 -1.56
CA PRO A 23 -6.78 11.10 -0.89
C PRO A 23 -6.31 12.55 -1.09
N MET A 24 -5.17 12.76 -1.76
CA MET A 24 -4.74 14.10 -2.19
C MET A 24 -5.38 14.56 -3.50
N LYS A 25 -5.93 13.63 -4.27
CA LYS A 25 -6.48 13.91 -5.62
C LYS A 25 -7.99 14.12 -5.61
N GLN A 26 -8.66 13.79 -4.52
CA GLN A 26 -10.11 13.91 -4.39
C GLN A 26 -10.58 14.29 -2.99
N SER A 27 -11.78 14.86 -2.89
CA SER A 27 -12.42 15.10 -1.60
C SER A 27 -12.79 13.78 -0.90
N PRO A 28 -12.97 13.77 0.43
CA PRO A 28 -13.45 12.58 1.14
C PRO A 28 -14.74 12.00 0.57
N GLU A 29 -15.68 12.86 0.16
CA GLU A 29 -16.96 12.44 -0.42
C GLU A 29 -16.79 11.80 -1.79
N ALA A 30 -15.86 12.30 -2.62
CA ALA A 30 -15.51 11.68 -3.90
C ALA A 30 -14.78 10.35 -3.69
N ALA A 31 -13.91 10.25 -2.71
CA ALA A 31 -13.21 9.02 -2.35
C ALA A 31 -14.20 7.92 -1.89
N VAL A 32 -15.22 8.28 -1.12
CA VAL A 32 -16.30 7.34 -0.73
C VAL A 32 -17.06 6.84 -1.95
N ARG A 33 -17.46 7.72 -2.87
CA ARG A 33 -18.14 7.28 -4.10
C ARG A 33 -17.29 6.34 -4.93
N LEU A 34 -15.99 6.65 -5.10
CA LEU A 34 -15.06 5.77 -5.82
C LEU A 34 -14.93 4.41 -5.14
N ALA A 35 -14.81 4.37 -3.82
CA ALA A 35 -14.71 3.12 -3.08
C ALA A 35 -15.95 2.24 -3.21
N LEU A 36 -17.16 2.84 -3.12
CA LEU A 36 -18.43 2.13 -3.32
C LEU A 36 -18.53 1.58 -4.74
N THR A 37 -18.30 2.42 -5.75
CA THR A 37 -18.32 1.98 -7.16
C THR A 37 -17.29 0.87 -7.42
N ALA A 38 -16.09 0.99 -6.87
CA ALA A 38 -15.07 -0.04 -7.00
C ALA A 38 -15.52 -1.38 -6.38
N GLN A 39 -16.12 -1.34 -5.19
CA GLN A 39 -16.68 -2.53 -4.55
C GLN A 39 -17.81 -3.15 -5.39
N GLU A 40 -18.75 -2.35 -5.88
CA GLU A 40 -19.86 -2.81 -6.74
C GLU A 40 -19.36 -3.46 -8.04
N LEU A 41 -18.25 -2.96 -8.59
CA LEU A 41 -17.62 -3.49 -9.80
C LEU A 41 -16.66 -4.65 -9.53
N GLY A 42 -16.57 -5.14 -8.29
CA GLY A 42 -15.85 -6.36 -7.95
C GLY A 42 -14.42 -6.18 -7.46
N SER A 43 -14.04 -4.97 -6.99
CA SER A 43 -12.78 -4.84 -6.25
C SER A 43 -12.81 -5.67 -4.96
N ASP A 44 -11.73 -6.36 -4.68
CA ASP A 44 -11.57 -7.18 -3.49
C ASP A 44 -11.05 -6.37 -2.29
N LEU A 45 -10.41 -5.23 -2.54
CA LEU A 45 -9.81 -4.40 -1.52
C LEU A 45 -9.70 -2.95 -2.01
N ILE A 46 -9.87 -1.99 -1.10
CA ILE A 46 -9.53 -0.58 -1.32
C ILE A 46 -8.19 -0.28 -0.67
N LEU A 47 -7.25 0.23 -1.46
CA LEU A 47 -5.93 0.67 -0.99
C LEU A 47 -5.88 2.20 -0.96
N ILE A 48 -5.67 2.77 0.22
CA ILE A 48 -5.34 4.19 0.35
C ILE A 48 -3.83 4.33 0.26
N ALA A 49 -3.36 5.13 -0.70
CA ALA A 49 -1.94 5.40 -0.89
C ALA A 49 -1.74 6.79 -1.51
N GLY A 50 -0.60 7.42 -1.21
CA GLY A 50 -0.20 8.71 -1.78
C GLY A 50 1.28 8.96 -1.58
N LEU A 51 1.91 9.73 -2.49
CA LEU A 51 3.37 9.92 -2.51
C LEU A 51 3.91 10.90 -1.47
N SER A 52 3.11 11.87 -1.03
CA SER A 52 3.54 12.87 -0.01
C SER A 52 2.41 13.85 0.32
N GLY A 53 2.58 14.59 1.43
CA GLY A 53 1.73 15.75 1.75
C GLY A 53 0.36 15.42 2.36
N LEU A 54 0.11 14.16 2.72
CA LEU A 54 -1.13 13.77 3.38
C LEU A 54 -1.23 14.42 4.75
N SER A 55 -2.19 15.34 4.90
CA SER A 55 -2.61 15.77 6.23
C SER A 55 -3.23 14.57 6.95
N GLN A 56 -2.70 14.22 8.13
CA GLN A 56 -3.27 13.16 8.97
C GLN A 56 -4.76 13.34 9.22
N ARG A 57 -5.21 14.59 9.35
CA ARG A 57 -6.63 14.93 9.55
C ARG A 57 -7.48 14.53 8.34
N ASN A 58 -7.01 14.84 7.11
CA ASN A 58 -7.73 14.47 5.89
C ASN A 58 -7.72 12.95 5.67
N LEU A 59 -6.58 12.32 5.93
CA LEU A 59 -6.45 10.86 5.85
C LEU A 59 -7.44 10.17 6.80
N LEU A 60 -7.49 10.61 8.07
CA LEU A 60 -8.38 10.07 9.08
C LEU A 60 -9.86 10.29 8.73
N LYS A 61 -10.22 11.48 8.23
CA LYS A 61 -11.59 11.79 7.80
C LYS A 61 -11.98 10.88 6.63
N THR A 62 -11.14 10.81 5.59
CA THR A 62 -11.41 10.02 4.38
C THR A 62 -11.52 8.53 4.69
N SER A 63 -10.59 7.97 5.46
CA SER A 63 -10.60 6.55 5.79
C SER A 63 -11.82 6.13 6.61
N ARG A 64 -12.21 6.94 7.62
CA ARG A 64 -13.41 6.67 8.40
C ARG A 64 -14.67 6.73 7.55
N SER A 65 -14.81 7.76 6.71
CA SER A 65 -15.96 7.90 5.82
C SER A 65 -16.10 6.75 4.82
N ILE A 66 -14.98 6.24 4.30
CA ILE A 66 -14.98 5.06 3.43
C ILE A 66 -15.35 3.81 4.23
N LYS A 67 -14.70 3.58 5.38
CA LYS A 67 -14.90 2.38 6.20
C LYS A 67 -16.33 2.18 6.68
N GLU A 68 -17.07 3.27 6.91
CA GLU A 68 -18.49 3.23 7.27
C GLU A 68 -19.41 2.76 6.13
N LYS A 69 -18.94 2.76 4.89
CA LYS A 69 -19.77 2.54 3.70
C LYS A 69 -19.44 1.27 2.92
N ILE A 70 -18.20 0.78 3.01
CA ILE A 70 -17.77 -0.42 2.29
C ILE A 70 -17.74 -1.64 3.21
N SER A 71 -17.86 -2.84 2.62
CA SER A 71 -17.75 -4.13 3.32
C SER A 71 -16.48 -4.90 3.00
N ILE A 72 -15.73 -4.47 1.97
CA ILE A 72 -14.42 -5.03 1.64
C ILE A 72 -13.31 -4.36 2.45
N PRO A 73 -12.14 -5.00 2.64
CA PRO A 73 -11.06 -4.43 3.43
C PRO A 73 -10.57 -3.07 2.92
N LEU A 74 -10.32 -2.16 3.85
CA LEU A 74 -9.67 -0.88 3.61
C LEU A 74 -8.24 -0.95 4.14
N VAL A 75 -7.26 -0.92 3.24
CA VAL A 75 -5.83 -1.06 3.56
C VAL A 75 -5.10 0.25 3.28
N TYR A 76 -4.08 0.53 4.06
CA TYR A 76 -3.26 1.72 3.89
C TYR A 76 -1.82 1.37 3.51
N SER A 77 -1.25 2.12 2.56
CA SER A 77 0.18 2.09 2.23
C SER A 77 0.78 3.45 2.57
N PRO A 78 1.40 3.60 3.75
CA PRO A 78 1.99 4.87 4.17
C PRO A 78 3.22 5.23 3.34
N SER A 79 3.45 6.52 3.13
CA SER A 79 4.64 7.04 2.45
C SER A 79 5.88 7.08 3.36
N GLY A 80 5.71 6.90 4.68
CA GLY A 80 6.77 6.91 5.68
C GLY A 80 6.20 6.72 7.08
N ALA A 81 7.08 6.59 8.08
CA ALA A 81 6.70 6.37 9.48
C ALA A 81 5.90 7.53 10.09
N GLU A 82 6.14 8.75 9.61
CA GLU A 82 5.42 9.97 10.04
C GLU A 82 3.96 10.01 9.56
N ALA A 83 3.62 9.20 8.55
CA ALA A 83 2.30 9.19 7.93
C ALA A 83 1.39 8.07 8.49
N LEU A 84 1.74 7.47 9.63
CA LEU A 84 0.94 6.38 10.20
C LEU A 84 -0.46 6.84 10.61
N CYS A 85 -1.46 6.01 10.29
CA CYS A 85 -2.85 6.19 10.64
C CYS A 85 -3.48 4.82 10.94
N PHE A 86 -4.30 4.75 11.99
CA PHE A 86 -4.81 3.49 12.54
C PHE A 86 -6.31 3.26 12.26
N SER A 87 -6.89 3.97 11.32
CA SER A 87 -8.30 3.82 10.92
C SER A 87 -8.52 2.85 9.76
N PHE A 88 -7.63 1.89 9.59
CA PHE A 88 -7.62 0.90 8.51
C PHE A 88 -7.71 -0.52 9.06
N ASP A 89 -8.08 -1.48 8.21
CA ASP A 89 -8.13 -2.90 8.59
C ASP A 89 -6.75 -3.54 8.61
N ALA A 90 -5.85 -3.09 7.73
CA ALA A 90 -4.45 -3.49 7.70
C ALA A 90 -3.58 -2.40 7.06
N LEU A 91 -2.28 -2.60 7.12
CA LEU A 91 -1.28 -1.71 6.57
C LEU A 91 -0.30 -2.51 5.70
N PHE A 92 -0.02 -2.03 4.48
CA PHE A 92 1.08 -2.58 3.69
C PHE A 92 2.41 -2.11 4.28
N PHE A 93 3.16 -3.06 4.81
CA PHE A 93 4.50 -2.85 5.38
C PHE A 93 5.53 -3.05 4.28
N GLY A 94 5.69 -1.99 3.48
CA GLY A 94 6.37 -2.05 2.20
C GLY A 94 7.87 -1.80 2.27
N SER A 95 8.65 -2.59 1.53
CA SER A 95 10.06 -2.37 1.24
C SER A 95 10.26 -2.13 -0.25
N LEU A 96 10.94 -1.06 -0.62
CA LEU A 96 11.26 -0.75 -2.00
C LEU A 96 12.62 -1.36 -2.35
N LEU A 97 12.59 -2.61 -2.82
CA LEU A 97 13.74 -3.52 -2.86
C LEU A 97 14.91 -3.04 -3.73
N ASN A 98 14.64 -2.26 -4.77
CA ASN A 98 15.66 -1.68 -5.63
C ASN A 98 15.96 -0.21 -5.36
N SER A 99 15.68 0.26 -4.13
CA SER A 99 16.09 1.59 -3.68
C SER A 99 17.54 1.60 -3.20
N LYS A 100 18.28 2.66 -3.57
CA LYS A 100 19.62 2.97 -3.02
C LYS A 100 19.54 3.75 -1.70
N ASN A 101 18.33 4.15 -1.29
CA ASN A 101 18.11 4.85 -0.04
C ASN A 101 17.64 3.85 1.04
N PRO A 102 18.46 3.61 2.10
CA PRO A 102 18.13 2.66 3.16
C PRO A 102 16.78 2.92 3.86
N ASN A 103 16.31 4.17 3.88
CA ASN A 103 15.02 4.51 4.47
C ASN A 103 13.84 3.84 3.76
N TYR A 104 13.95 3.59 2.45
CA TYR A 104 12.92 2.89 1.69
C TYR A 104 13.08 1.37 1.71
N LEU A 105 14.24 0.86 2.12
CA LEU A 105 14.48 -0.58 2.28
C LEU A 105 13.94 -1.09 3.63
N CYS A 106 14.45 -0.54 4.73
CA CYS A 106 14.09 -0.97 6.08
C CYS A 106 14.04 0.16 7.12
N GLY A 107 14.58 1.35 6.82
CA GLY A 107 14.66 2.45 7.78
C GLY A 107 13.29 2.97 8.24
N GLY A 108 12.37 3.20 7.32
CA GLY A 108 11.00 3.60 7.65
C GLY A 108 10.25 2.52 8.43
N GLN A 109 10.45 1.26 8.07
CA GLN A 109 9.89 0.11 8.77
C GLN A 109 10.40 0.02 10.22
N ALA A 110 11.71 0.19 10.43
CA ALA A 110 12.31 0.18 11.75
C ALA A 110 11.74 1.27 12.66
N GLN A 111 11.51 2.49 12.12
CA GLN A 111 10.89 3.60 12.85
C GLN A 111 9.43 3.33 13.22
N ALA A 112 8.68 2.65 12.36
CA ALA A 112 7.26 2.38 12.54
C ALA A 112 6.97 1.14 13.40
N SER A 113 7.85 0.15 13.41
CA SER A 113 7.60 -1.22 13.89
C SER A 113 7.10 -1.30 15.33
N ILE A 114 7.71 -0.56 16.26
CA ILE A 114 7.33 -0.60 17.68
C ILE A 114 5.91 -0.05 17.89
N ILE A 115 5.57 1.04 17.19
CA ILE A 115 4.24 1.66 17.29
C ILE A 115 3.20 0.71 16.71
N LEU A 116 3.46 0.16 15.52
CA LEU A 116 2.55 -0.78 14.86
C LEU A 116 2.27 -2.01 15.73
N LYS A 117 3.32 -2.56 16.35
CA LYS A 117 3.18 -3.69 17.27
C LYS A 117 2.37 -3.35 18.51
N ARG A 118 2.59 -2.19 19.12
CA ARG A 118 1.83 -1.73 20.31
C ARG A 118 0.36 -1.47 20.01
N MET A 119 0.06 -1.02 18.79
CA MET A 119 -1.30 -0.72 18.33
C MET A 119 -2.01 -1.97 17.79
N GLU A 120 -1.34 -3.13 17.79
CA GLU A 120 -1.86 -4.42 17.25
C GLU A 120 -2.38 -4.29 15.81
N MET A 121 -1.78 -3.36 15.04
CA MET A 121 -2.15 -3.14 13.65
C MET A 121 -1.72 -4.33 12.80
N GLU A 122 -2.65 -4.90 12.05
CA GLU A 122 -2.31 -5.91 11.06
C GLU A 122 -1.39 -5.32 10.00
N THR A 123 -0.20 -5.90 9.84
CA THR A 123 0.77 -5.52 8.82
C THR A 123 0.91 -6.64 7.80
N ILE A 124 0.88 -6.26 6.52
CA ILE A 124 1.07 -7.17 5.39
C ILE A 124 2.40 -6.82 4.75
N PRO A 125 3.44 -7.67 4.82
CA PRO A 125 4.72 -7.42 4.17
C PRO A 125 4.55 -7.34 2.64
N VAL A 126 5.14 -6.31 2.02
CA VAL A 126 5.07 -6.10 0.57
C VAL A 126 6.43 -5.67 0.05
N GLY A 127 6.98 -6.41 -0.90
CA GLY A 127 8.15 -6.00 -1.69
C GLY A 127 7.72 -5.22 -2.92
N TYR A 128 8.22 -3.99 -3.08
CA TYR A 128 8.03 -3.19 -4.28
C TYR A 128 9.30 -3.22 -5.13
N VAL A 129 9.13 -3.41 -6.43
CA VAL A 129 10.22 -3.34 -7.41
C VAL A 129 9.80 -2.38 -8.51
N ALA A 130 10.60 -1.35 -8.75
CA ALA A 130 10.34 -0.41 -9.82
C ALA A 130 11.06 -0.84 -11.10
N VAL A 131 10.28 -0.92 -12.18
CA VAL A 131 10.75 -1.23 -13.53
C VAL A 131 10.72 0.04 -14.36
N GLU A 132 11.59 0.14 -15.36
CA GLU A 132 11.58 1.28 -16.31
C GLU A 132 10.17 1.55 -16.87
N PRO A 133 9.80 2.84 -17.03
CA PRO A 133 10.55 4.08 -16.81
C PRO A 133 10.55 4.61 -15.36
N GLY A 134 10.07 3.87 -14.37
CA GLY A 134 10.08 4.24 -12.94
C GLY A 134 9.14 5.38 -12.55
N MET A 135 8.64 6.15 -13.51
CA MET A 135 7.72 7.27 -13.30
C MET A 135 8.18 8.23 -12.18
N LYS A 136 7.24 8.83 -11.45
CA LYS A 136 7.55 9.75 -10.33
C LYS A 136 8.26 9.06 -9.16
N VAL A 137 7.97 7.79 -8.93
CA VAL A 137 8.56 7.01 -7.82
C VAL A 137 10.05 6.79 -8.06
N GLY A 138 10.46 6.53 -9.31
CA GLY A 138 11.86 6.32 -9.67
C GLY A 138 12.78 7.47 -9.27
N ASN A 139 12.31 8.70 -9.47
CA ASN A 139 13.08 9.91 -9.14
C ASN A 139 13.06 10.21 -7.63
N ALA A 140 11.92 10.02 -6.97
CA ALA A 140 11.74 10.40 -5.56
C ALA A 140 12.49 9.48 -4.59
N ALA A 141 12.66 8.19 -4.92
CA ALA A 141 13.20 7.18 -4.03
C ALA A 141 14.63 6.73 -4.37
N ASN A 142 15.32 7.42 -5.28
CA ASN A 142 16.68 7.07 -5.75
C ASN A 142 16.78 5.58 -6.12
N LEU A 143 15.97 5.17 -7.09
CA LEU A 143 15.86 3.76 -7.49
C LEU A 143 16.89 3.36 -8.54
N GLU A 144 17.38 2.15 -8.42
CA GLU A 144 18.03 1.43 -9.50
C GLU A 144 16.96 0.66 -10.28
N LEU A 145 16.47 1.29 -11.37
CA LEU A 145 15.37 0.72 -12.12
C LEU A 145 15.77 -0.59 -12.79
N VAL A 146 14.88 -1.57 -12.71
CA VAL A 146 15.03 -2.80 -13.49
C VAL A 146 14.66 -2.50 -14.93
N SER A 147 15.53 -2.84 -15.88
CA SER A 147 15.19 -2.74 -17.31
C SER A 147 14.02 -3.66 -17.65
N ARG A 148 13.16 -3.18 -18.58
CA ARG A 148 12.01 -3.96 -19.05
C ARG A 148 12.37 -5.33 -19.61
N ASP A 149 13.56 -5.46 -20.17
CA ASP A 149 14.06 -6.68 -20.79
C ASP A 149 14.83 -7.59 -19.83
N ASN A 150 15.07 -7.13 -18.58
CA ASN A 150 15.80 -7.90 -17.58
C ASN A 150 14.84 -8.69 -16.65
N TYR A 151 14.19 -9.69 -17.22
CA TYR A 151 13.24 -10.56 -16.51
C TYR A 151 13.88 -11.32 -15.34
N TRP A 152 15.15 -11.71 -15.49
CA TRP A 152 15.91 -12.40 -14.45
C TRP A 152 16.04 -11.53 -13.19
N LEU A 153 16.44 -10.28 -13.34
CA LEU A 153 16.58 -9.37 -12.22
C LEU A 153 15.22 -9.09 -11.55
N ALA A 154 14.16 -8.91 -12.34
CA ALA A 154 12.81 -8.75 -11.82
C ALA A 154 12.38 -9.98 -11.00
N ALA A 155 12.60 -11.19 -11.53
CA ALA A 155 12.30 -12.43 -10.83
C ALA A 155 13.16 -12.61 -9.56
N SER A 156 14.45 -12.24 -9.61
CA SER A 156 15.34 -12.28 -8.43
C SER A 156 14.84 -11.41 -7.29
N TYR A 157 14.36 -10.20 -7.58
CA TYR A 157 13.74 -9.34 -6.56
C TYR A 157 12.45 -9.94 -6.00
N ALA A 158 11.63 -10.60 -6.82
CA ALA A 158 10.41 -11.27 -6.35
C ALA A 158 10.74 -12.41 -5.37
N VAL A 159 11.74 -13.24 -5.71
CA VAL A 159 12.24 -14.31 -4.82
C VAL A 159 12.85 -13.73 -3.54
N THR A 160 13.60 -12.62 -3.64
CA THR A 160 14.16 -11.93 -2.46
C THR A 160 13.06 -11.44 -1.51
N ALA A 161 11.91 -11.02 -2.06
CA ALA A 161 10.77 -10.59 -1.25
C ALA A 161 10.05 -11.76 -0.55
N GLU A 162 10.18 -12.98 -1.07
CA GLU A 162 9.60 -14.20 -0.50
C GLU A 162 10.46 -14.78 0.63
N LEU A 163 11.81 -14.72 0.47
CA LEU A 163 12.80 -15.21 1.43
C LEU A 163 12.97 -14.29 2.65
#